data_80dd07bfca29fc3a21bc26f2ab81e971
#
_entry.id   80dd07bfca29fc3a21bc26f2ab81e971
#
_cell.length_a   1.000
_cell.length_b   1.000
_cell.length_c   1.000
_cell.angle_alpha   90.00
_cell.angle_beta   90.00
_cell.angle_gamma   90.00
#
_symmetry.space_group_name_H-M   'P 1'
#
loop_
_entity.id
_entity.type
_entity.pdbx_description
1 polymer ?
#
loop_
_entity_poly.entity_id
_entity_poly.type
_entity_poly.pdbx_seq_one_letter_code
_entity_poly.pdbx_strand_id
1 'polypeptide(L)'
;MTTLLRWYLRLMAGLTLISGMGQLTLPARLGTASAWGVAPGWQREIAFWDLAMYIVIAGTLRTNDAVSGRIVATALVVLQLLVATNHAAAAIGGHGLLNAIMAAVNSACVVLGILALRPRATGQDLASRAT
;
A
#
# COMPACT_ATOMS: atom_id res chain seq x y z
N MET A 1 18.16 -5.11 2.07
CA MET A 1 16.87 -4.81 2.76
C MET A 1 16.70 -5.64 4.03
N THR A 2 16.02 -5.10 5.08
CA THR A 2 15.63 -5.89 6.26
C THR A 2 14.54 -6.91 5.90
N THR A 3 14.40 -7.99 6.69
CA THR A 3 13.35 -9.01 6.48
C THR A 3 11.95 -8.39 6.51
N LEU A 4 11.68 -7.50 7.47
CA LEU A 4 10.36 -6.85 7.59
C LEU A 4 10.04 -5.95 6.39
N LEU A 5 11.02 -5.17 5.91
CA LEU A 5 10.85 -4.33 4.72
C LEU A 5 10.55 -5.18 3.48
N ARG A 6 11.23 -6.33 3.34
CA ARG A 6 11.00 -7.26 2.24
C ARG A 6 9.60 -7.88 2.30
N TRP A 7 9.12 -8.25 3.48
CA TRP A 7 7.77 -8.77 3.67
C TRP A 7 6.71 -7.71 3.39
N TYR A 8 6.91 -6.48 3.87
CA TYR A 8 6.03 -5.37 3.55
C TYR A 8 5.91 -5.14 2.03
N LEU A 9 7.04 -5.08 1.32
CA LEU A 9 7.02 -4.90 -0.14
C LEU A 9 6.35 -6.08 -0.87
N ARG A 10 6.52 -7.33 -0.40
CA ARG A 10 5.81 -8.49 -0.96
C ARG A 10 4.30 -8.40 -0.76
N LEU A 11 3.87 -7.99 0.43
CA LEU A 11 2.46 -7.74 0.72
C LEU A 11 1.91 -6.68 -0.22
N MET A 12 2.59 -5.56 -0.35
CA MET A 12 2.17 -4.47 -1.23
C MET A 12 2.13 -4.88 -2.70
N ALA A 13 3.10 -5.68 -3.18
CA ALA A 13 3.07 -6.24 -4.52
C ALA A 13 1.82 -7.11 -4.75
N GLY A 14 1.47 -7.96 -3.79
CA GLY A 14 0.24 -8.77 -3.87
C GLY A 14 -1.02 -7.91 -3.91
N LEU A 15 -1.11 -6.92 -3.04
CA LEU A 15 -2.28 -6.03 -2.96
C LEU A 15 -2.46 -5.18 -4.22
N THR A 16 -1.39 -4.60 -4.77
CA THR A 16 -1.47 -3.83 -6.03
C THR A 16 -1.84 -4.72 -7.21
N LEU A 17 -1.30 -5.93 -7.28
CA LEU A 17 -1.68 -6.87 -8.34
C LEU A 17 -3.16 -7.27 -8.25
N ILE A 18 -3.65 -7.61 -7.05
CA ILE A 18 -5.05 -7.97 -6.83
C ILE A 18 -5.97 -6.78 -7.14
N SER A 19 -5.62 -5.58 -6.69
CA SER A 19 -6.37 -4.36 -6.98
C SER A 19 -6.43 -4.09 -8.49
N GLY A 20 -5.29 -4.08 -9.17
CA GLY A 20 -5.22 -3.85 -10.62
C GLY A 20 -6.03 -4.87 -11.42
N MET A 21 -5.89 -6.15 -11.10
CA MET A 21 -6.68 -7.21 -11.74
C MET A 21 -8.18 -7.08 -11.46
N GLY A 22 -8.56 -6.74 -10.23
CA GLY A 22 -9.95 -6.50 -9.84
C GLY A 22 -10.56 -5.33 -10.64
N GLN A 23 -9.86 -4.22 -10.73
CA GLN A 23 -10.31 -3.04 -11.50
C GLN A 23 -10.43 -3.31 -13.00
N LEU A 24 -9.58 -4.18 -13.57
CA LEU A 24 -9.68 -4.58 -14.98
C LEU A 24 -10.83 -5.54 -15.25
N THR A 25 -11.05 -6.52 -14.37
CA THR A 25 -11.96 -7.63 -14.63
C THR A 25 -13.37 -7.42 -14.08
N LEU A 26 -13.51 -6.63 -13.03
CA LEU A 26 -14.77 -6.42 -12.31
C LEU A 26 -15.13 -4.92 -12.12
N PRO A 27 -14.90 -4.04 -13.13
CA PRO A 27 -15.05 -2.59 -12.93
C PRO A 27 -16.45 -2.19 -12.48
N ALA A 28 -17.50 -2.79 -13.04
CA ALA A 28 -18.87 -2.49 -12.65
C ALA A 28 -19.18 -2.86 -11.19
N ARG A 29 -18.72 -4.03 -10.72
CA ARG A 29 -18.94 -4.48 -9.34
C ARG A 29 -18.21 -3.59 -8.33
N LEU A 30 -16.96 -3.25 -8.62
CA LEU A 30 -16.16 -2.38 -7.75
C LEU A 30 -16.71 -0.94 -7.77
N GLY A 31 -17.14 -0.45 -8.93
CA GLY A 31 -17.74 0.87 -9.06
C GLY A 31 -19.06 1.00 -8.30
N THR A 32 -19.97 0.03 -8.40
CA THR A 32 -21.24 0.07 -7.66
C THR A 32 -21.06 -0.02 -6.14
N ALA A 33 -20.00 -0.69 -5.70
CA ALA A 33 -19.68 -0.82 -4.28
C ALA A 33 -18.89 0.38 -3.73
N SER A 34 -18.41 1.27 -4.60
CA SER A 34 -17.61 2.44 -4.23
C SER A 34 -18.47 3.69 -4.07
N ALA A 35 -17.96 4.68 -3.32
CA ALA A 35 -18.59 5.99 -3.18
C ALA A 35 -18.57 6.82 -4.49
N TRP A 36 -17.74 6.44 -5.46
CA TRP A 36 -17.50 7.20 -6.68
C TRP A 36 -18.29 6.70 -7.88
N GLY A 37 -19.05 5.60 -7.71
CA GLY A 37 -19.91 5.05 -8.75
C GLY A 37 -19.15 4.29 -9.85
N VAL A 38 -19.89 3.91 -10.91
CA VAL A 38 -19.35 3.14 -12.03
C VAL A 38 -18.75 4.06 -13.08
N ALA A 39 -17.44 4.05 -13.22
CA ALA A 39 -16.70 4.78 -14.24
C ALA A 39 -15.62 3.86 -14.86
N PRO A 40 -15.96 2.98 -15.82
CA PRO A 40 -15.05 1.94 -16.32
C PRO A 40 -13.74 2.46 -16.89
N GLY A 41 -13.74 3.66 -17.47
CA GLY A 41 -12.52 4.34 -17.95
C GLY A 41 -11.57 4.65 -16.80
N TRP A 42 -12.08 5.31 -15.77
CA TRP A 42 -11.33 5.65 -14.57
C TRP A 42 -10.81 4.41 -13.83
N GLN A 43 -11.62 3.36 -13.73
CA GLN A 43 -11.21 2.12 -13.10
C GLN A 43 -10.07 1.43 -13.85
N ARG A 44 -10.05 1.49 -15.19
CA ARG A 44 -8.92 1.00 -15.98
C ARG A 44 -7.65 1.82 -15.75
N GLU A 45 -7.77 3.13 -15.61
CA GLU A 45 -6.61 3.98 -15.28
C GLU A 45 -6.02 3.61 -13.92
N ILE A 46 -6.86 3.41 -12.89
CA ILE A 46 -6.41 2.91 -11.58
C ILE A 46 -5.69 1.57 -11.73
N ALA A 47 -6.25 0.64 -12.52
CA ALA A 47 -5.62 -0.64 -12.77
C ALA A 47 -4.25 -0.53 -13.42
N PHE A 48 -4.07 0.39 -14.37
CA PHE A 48 -2.78 0.62 -15.01
C PHE A 48 -1.74 1.17 -14.03
N TRP A 49 -2.15 2.08 -13.14
CA TRP A 49 -1.31 2.57 -12.05
C TRP A 49 -0.91 1.45 -11.08
N ASP A 50 -1.85 0.62 -10.68
CA ASP A 50 -1.59 -0.52 -9.80
C ASP A 50 -0.60 -1.51 -10.43
N LEU A 51 -0.77 -1.83 -11.72
CA LEU A 51 0.16 -2.72 -12.44
C LEU A 51 1.54 -2.09 -12.60
N ALA A 52 1.63 -0.79 -12.86
CA ALA A 52 2.90 -0.07 -12.90
C ALA A 52 3.61 -0.11 -11.53
N MET A 53 2.87 0.12 -10.44
CA MET A 53 3.40 0.01 -9.08
C MET A 53 3.84 -1.41 -8.75
N TYR A 54 3.09 -2.43 -9.16
CA TYR A 54 3.50 -3.82 -9.03
C TYR A 54 4.87 -4.07 -9.68
N ILE A 55 5.08 -3.58 -10.91
CA ILE A 55 6.36 -3.72 -11.62
C ILE A 55 7.50 -3.05 -10.86
N VAL A 56 7.29 -1.83 -10.35
CA VAL A 56 8.27 -1.10 -9.55
C VAL A 56 8.65 -1.88 -8.27
N ILE A 57 7.64 -2.37 -7.55
CA ILE A 57 7.86 -3.13 -6.31
C ILE A 57 8.58 -4.46 -6.61
N ALA A 58 8.15 -5.18 -7.64
CA ALA A 58 8.76 -6.45 -8.05
C ALA A 58 10.22 -6.26 -8.49
N GLY A 59 10.53 -5.20 -9.24
CA GLY A 59 11.87 -4.82 -9.62
C GLY A 59 12.75 -4.53 -8.39
N THR A 60 12.25 -3.75 -7.45
CA THR A 60 12.92 -3.44 -6.18
C THR A 60 13.21 -4.68 -5.34
N LEU A 61 12.25 -5.62 -5.29
CA LEU A 61 12.45 -6.90 -4.60
C LEU A 61 13.53 -7.77 -5.26
N ARG A 62 13.62 -7.74 -6.60
CA ARG A 62 14.64 -8.50 -7.36
C ARG A 62 16.04 -7.95 -7.14
N THR A 63 16.23 -6.64 -7.17
CA THR A 63 17.54 -6.00 -6.94
C THR A 63 17.98 -6.11 -5.48
N ASN A 64 17.03 -6.28 -4.56
CA ASN A 64 17.24 -6.34 -3.11
C ASN A 64 18.03 -5.13 -2.55
N ASP A 65 18.02 -4.00 -3.26
CA ASP A 65 18.68 -2.79 -2.81
C ASP A 65 17.93 -2.13 -1.65
N ALA A 66 18.68 -1.78 -0.58
CA ALA A 66 18.08 -1.26 0.63
C ALA A 66 17.58 0.19 0.47
N VAL A 67 18.27 1.00 -0.34
CA VAL A 67 17.91 2.40 -0.57
C VAL A 67 16.63 2.47 -1.38
N SER A 68 16.60 1.81 -2.55
CA SER A 68 15.42 1.72 -3.40
C SER A 68 14.23 1.14 -2.64
N GLY A 69 14.45 0.08 -1.84
CA GLY A 69 13.41 -0.53 -1.01
C GLY A 69 12.81 0.46 0.00
N ARG A 70 13.61 1.30 0.63
CA ARG A 70 13.12 2.32 1.56
C ARG A 70 12.38 3.44 0.84
N ILE A 71 12.87 3.90 -0.31
CA ILE A 71 12.18 4.93 -1.12
C ILE A 71 10.80 4.44 -1.54
N VAL A 72 10.73 3.24 -2.13
CA VAL A 72 9.46 2.65 -2.58
C VAL A 72 8.51 2.41 -1.40
N ALA A 73 9.00 1.88 -0.27
CA ALA A 73 8.17 1.69 0.91
C ALA A 73 7.65 3.01 1.49
N THR A 74 8.45 4.08 1.49
CA THR A 74 8.00 5.40 1.94
C THR A 74 6.90 5.94 1.02
N ALA A 75 7.06 5.84 -0.29
CA ALA A 75 6.04 6.25 -1.26
C ALA A 75 4.73 5.46 -1.06
N LEU A 76 4.84 4.15 -0.82
CA LEU A 76 3.67 3.30 -0.54
C LEU A 76 2.98 3.67 0.77
N VAL A 77 3.72 3.99 1.84
CA VAL A 77 3.13 4.46 3.12
C VAL A 77 2.33 5.74 2.91
N VAL A 78 2.87 6.70 2.15
CA VAL A 78 2.16 7.96 1.84
C VAL A 78 0.92 7.66 1.00
N LEU A 79 1.03 6.84 -0.04
CA LEU A 79 -0.10 6.44 -0.89
C LEU A 79 -1.20 5.78 -0.06
N GLN A 80 -0.85 4.80 0.77
CA GLN A 80 -1.82 4.08 1.61
C GLN A 80 -2.49 4.99 2.63
N LEU A 81 -1.77 5.98 3.17
CA LEU A 81 -2.35 6.98 4.08
C LEU A 81 -3.41 7.82 3.36
N LEU A 82 -3.11 8.32 2.16
CA LEU A 82 -4.05 9.11 1.36
C LEU A 82 -5.28 8.29 0.97
N VAL A 83 -5.09 7.04 0.55
CA VAL A 83 -6.18 6.12 0.19
C VAL A 83 -7.02 5.77 1.43
N ALA A 84 -6.39 5.49 2.58
CA ALA A 84 -7.08 5.23 3.84
C ALA A 84 -7.98 6.41 4.24
N THR A 85 -7.43 7.63 4.17
CA THR A 85 -8.18 8.86 4.50
C THR A 85 -9.37 9.06 3.58
N ASN A 86 -9.19 8.82 2.28
CA ASN A 86 -10.25 8.95 1.29
C ASN A 86 -11.38 7.94 1.53
N HIS A 87 -11.06 6.68 1.78
CA HIS A 87 -12.05 5.66 2.13
C HIS A 87 -12.71 5.91 3.49
N ALA A 88 -11.97 6.42 4.48
CA ALA A 88 -12.55 6.79 5.77
C ALA A 88 -13.57 7.92 5.62
N ALA A 89 -13.26 8.95 4.84
CA ALA A 89 -14.20 10.03 4.55
C ALA A 89 -15.47 9.52 3.85
N ALA A 90 -15.33 8.61 2.88
CA ALA A 90 -16.46 7.97 2.20
C ALA A 90 -17.31 7.12 3.17
N ALA A 91 -16.69 6.35 4.06
CA ALA A 91 -17.38 5.54 5.06
C ALA A 91 -18.18 6.42 6.05
N ILE A 92 -17.59 7.51 6.53
CA ILE A 92 -18.26 8.50 7.40
C ILE A 92 -19.43 9.17 6.66
N GLY A 93 -19.29 9.42 5.36
CA GLY A 93 -20.35 9.94 4.49
C GLY A 93 -21.48 8.94 4.17
N GLY A 94 -21.47 7.75 4.76
CA GLY A 94 -22.54 6.74 4.62
C GLY A 94 -22.40 5.84 3.38
N HIS A 95 -21.26 5.84 2.71
CA HIS A 95 -21.03 5.04 1.48
C HIS A 95 -20.58 3.59 1.75
N GLY A 96 -21.16 2.97 2.77
CA GLY A 96 -21.20 1.51 2.94
C GLY A 96 -19.96 0.86 3.56
N LEU A 97 -20.13 -0.43 3.87
CA LEU A 97 -19.14 -1.25 4.59
C LEU A 97 -17.82 -1.42 3.83
N LEU A 98 -17.85 -1.46 2.49
CA LEU A 98 -16.63 -1.66 1.69
C LEU A 98 -15.63 -0.54 1.95
N ASN A 99 -16.08 0.73 2.00
CA ASN A 99 -15.18 1.85 2.26
C ASN A 99 -14.59 1.78 3.68
N ALA A 100 -15.35 1.33 4.68
CA ALA A 100 -14.82 1.13 6.03
C ALA A 100 -13.74 0.03 6.07
N ILE A 101 -13.97 -1.09 5.38
CA ILE A 101 -12.99 -2.18 5.25
C ILE A 101 -11.73 -1.68 4.55
N MET A 102 -11.87 -0.97 3.43
CA MET A 102 -10.72 -0.43 2.69
C MET A 102 -9.94 0.59 3.51
N ALA A 103 -10.61 1.46 4.28
CA ALA A 103 -9.95 2.37 5.21
C ALA A 103 -9.12 1.60 6.25
N ALA A 104 -9.69 0.56 6.86
CA ALA A 104 -8.98 -0.25 7.86
C ALA A 104 -7.78 -1.00 7.28
N VAL A 105 -7.93 -1.63 6.11
CA VAL A 105 -6.84 -2.36 5.44
C VAL A 105 -5.70 -1.42 5.06
N ASN A 106 -6.00 -0.27 4.46
CA ASN A 106 -4.97 0.70 4.09
C ASN A 106 -4.28 1.29 5.33
N SER A 107 -5.01 1.56 6.41
CA SER A 107 -4.42 2.00 7.68
C SER A 107 -3.48 0.95 8.28
N ALA A 108 -3.84 -0.33 8.22
CA ALA A 108 -2.96 -1.42 8.65
C ALA A 108 -1.67 -1.48 7.79
N CYS A 109 -1.78 -1.26 6.47
CA CYS A 109 -0.62 -1.16 5.58
C CYS A 109 0.28 0.03 5.93
N VAL A 110 -0.28 1.17 6.32
CA VAL A 110 0.49 2.33 6.82
C VAL A 110 1.30 1.95 8.06
N VAL A 111 0.66 1.34 9.06
CA VAL A 111 1.33 0.93 10.31
C VAL A 111 2.44 -0.06 10.02
N LEU A 112 2.18 -1.09 9.22
CA LEU A 112 3.19 -2.09 8.83
C LEU A 112 4.36 -1.46 8.07
N GLY A 113 4.10 -0.51 7.16
CA GLY A 113 5.12 0.20 6.42
C GLY A 113 6.01 1.06 7.32
N ILE A 114 5.41 1.80 8.27
CA ILE A 114 6.16 2.58 9.27
C ILE A 114 7.06 1.66 10.11
N LEU A 115 6.55 0.53 10.57
CA LEU A 115 7.33 -0.46 11.31
C LEU A 115 8.49 -1.03 10.47
N ALA A 116 8.25 -1.29 9.18
CA ALA A 116 9.26 -1.80 8.26
C ALA A 116 10.38 -0.79 7.96
N LEU A 117 10.08 0.51 8.05
CA LEU A 117 11.00 1.62 7.80
C LEU A 117 11.84 1.99 9.04
N ARG A 118 11.48 1.52 10.24
CA ARG A 118 12.22 1.85 11.47
C ARG A 118 13.69 1.40 11.35
N PRO A 119 14.65 2.27 11.73
CA PRO A 119 16.04 1.87 11.86
C PRO A 119 16.15 0.72 12.88
N ARG A 120 16.97 -0.28 12.58
CA ARG A 120 17.38 -1.24 13.64
C ARG A 120 18.38 -0.53 14.54
N ALA A 121 18.15 -0.57 15.85
CA ALA A 121 19.19 -0.22 16.81
C ALA A 121 20.41 -1.13 16.54
N THR A 122 21.53 -0.53 16.18
CA THR A 122 22.78 -1.26 16.04
C THR A 122 23.29 -1.57 17.46
N GLY A 123 23.96 -2.70 17.64
CA GLY A 123 24.55 -3.05 18.96
C GLY A 123 25.47 -1.97 19.55
N GLN A 124 25.99 -1.09 18.70
CA GLN A 124 26.79 0.08 19.11
C GLN A 124 25.94 1.17 19.80
N ASP A 125 24.70 1.37 19.39
CA ASP A 125 23.78 2.35 20.03
C ASP A 125 23.37 1.90 21.44
N LEU A 126 23.32 0.60 21.68
CA LEU A 126 23.03 0.03 23.01
C LEU A 126 24.24 0.11 23.94
N ALA A 127 25.45 -0.07 23.43
CA ALA A 127 26.69 0.05 24.18
C ALA A 127 26.98 1.49 24.62
N SER A 128 26.69 2.48 23.75
CA SER A 128 26.89 3.91 24.04
C SER A 128 25.87 4.48 25.04
N ARG A 129 24.74 3.81 25.26
CA ARG A 129 23.73 4.21 26.27
C ARG A 129 23.96 3.59 27.65
N ALA A 130 24.89 2.62 27.74
CA ALA A 130 25.23 1.93 28.99
C ALA A 130 26.48 2.49 29.69
N THR A 131 27.14 3.49 29.09
CA THR A 131 28.25 4.26 29.65
C THR A 131 27.81 5.65 30.03
#